data_1fdd7df83049b0928ae6bfa0b20d761d
#
_entry.id   1fdd7df83049b0928ae6bfa0b20d761d
#
_cell.length_a   1.000
_cell.length_b   1.000
_cell.length_c   1.000
_cell.angle_alpha   90.00
_cell.angle_beta   90.00
_cell.angle_gamma   90.00
#
_symmetry.space_group_name_H-M   'P 1'
#
loop_
_entity.id
_entity.type
_entity.pdbx_description
1 polymer ?
#
loop_
_entity_poly.entity_id
_entity_poly.type
_entity_poly.pdbx_seq_one_letter_code
_entity_poly.pdbx_strand_id
1 'polypeptide(L)'
;MFNAHRSRLALIAVIVSAFSLGFTPGVFGATKVDPLRLLNSLPVSNEVTSGYNRDLFRHWSDLDSDGCDTREEVLIAERVSGKVSGCKVVNGTWVSQYDGAVTTNATNFDIDHFVPLKEAWDSGAWRWDSSTRQRFANDLGYALALIAVSASSNRSKGDRDPADWMPSAKRCLYAKSWIGVKFRWRLSVDAREKSKLRQILGNCTGTVKVPPRASTAISTNTQPSSGSNTKTDPRFSTCGAAISAGFGPYKKSVDPEYSWYIDRDSDGVVCE
;
A
#
# COMPACT_ATOMS: atom_id res chain seq x y z
N MET A 1 30.90 73.63 -54.99
CA MET A 1 30.41 73.95 -53.67
C MET A 1 29.05 73.21 -53.51
N PHE A 2 29.06 72.02 -52.95
CA PHE A 2 27.84 71.30 -52.68
C PHE A 2 27.90 70.76 -51.25
N ASN A 3 27.00 71.28 -50.38
CA ASN A 3 26.82 70.91 -49.01
C ASN A 3 25.99 69.58 -48.93
N ALA A 4 26.55 68.54 -48.39
CA ALA A 4 25.80 67.28 -48.14
C ALA A 4 25.31 67.26 -46.71
N HIS A 5 23.98 67.35 -46.52
CA HIS A 5 23.31 67.11 -45.24
C HIS A 5 23.26 65.63 -44.98
N ARG A 6 23.89 65.18 -43.88
CA ARG A 6 23.73 63.83 -43.36
C ARG A 6 22.65 63.82 -42.29
N SER A 7 21.50 63.25 -42.61
CA SER A 7 20.45 62.92 -41.66
C SER A 7 20.87 61.72 -40.82
N ARG A 8 20.92 61.89 -39.50
CA ARG A 8 21.13 60.78 -38.55
C ARG A 8 19.75 60.20 -38.18
N LEU A 9 19.47 58.96 -38.64
CA LEU A 9 18.37 58.16 -38.11
C LEU A 9 18.82 57.60 -36.76
N ALA A 10 18.09 57.91 -35.68
CA ALA A 10 18.23 57.30 -34.39
C ALA A 10 17.39 55.99 -34.36
N LEU A 11 18.05 54.87 -34.29
CA LEU A 11 17.41 53.59 -34.00
C LEU A 11 17.07 53.53 -32.51
N ILE A 12 15.79 53.52 -32.19
CA ILE A 12 15.29 53.22 -30.85
C ILE A 12 15.24 51.70 -30.72
N ALA A 13 16.17 51.12 -29.97
CA ALA A 13 16.12 49.70 -29.60
C ALA A 13 15.13 49.53 -28.44
N VAL A 14 14.00 48.91 -28.72
CA VAL A 14 13.04 48.48 -27.68
C VAL A 14 13.58 47.20 -27.07
N ILE A 15 14.08 47.28 -25.83
CA ILE A 15 14.48 46.13 -25.06
C ILE A 15 13.20 45.52 -24.44
N VAL A 16 12.71 44.42 -25.02
CA VAL A 16 11.67 43.63 -24.42
C VAL A 16 12.31 42.71 -23.38
N SER A 17 12.24 43.10 -22.11
CA SER A 17 12.66 42.25 -21.00
C SER A 17 11.62 41.14 -20.81
N ALA A 18 11.92 39.94 -21.30
CA ALA A 18 11.17 38.73 -20.99
C ALA A 18 11.42 38.36 -19.52
N PHE A 19 10.45 38.63 -18.68
CA PHE A 19 10.42 38.11 -17.29
C PHE A 19 10.08 36.62 -17.36
N SER A 20 11.10 35.78 -17.38
CA SER A 20 10.94 34.35 -17.18
C SER A 20 10.60 34.10 -15.71
N LEU A 21 9.32 33.88 -15.41
CA LEU A 21 8.90 33.31 -14.13
C LEU A 21 9.45 31.89 -14.05
N GLY A 22 10.63 31.76 -13.47
CA GLY A 22 11.21 30.46 -13.14
C GLY A 22 10.32 29.76 -12.10
N PHE A 23 9.50 28.81 -12.52
CA PHE A 23 8.91 27.82 -11.62
C PHE A 23 10.06 26.97 -11.08
N THR A 24 10.57 27.31 -9.91
CA THR A 24 11.39 26.39 -9.14
C THR A 24 10.44 25.29 -8.64
N PRO A 25 10.66 23.99 -9.00
CA PRO A 25 9.91 22.94 -8.36
C PRO A 25 10.26 22.98 -6.87
N GLY A 26 9.27 23.33 -6.06
CA GLY A 26 9.41 23.33 -4.61
C GLY A 26 9.83 21.93 -4.18
N VAL A 27 11.01 21.82 -3.58
CA VAL A 27 11.44 20.63 -2.86
C VAL A 27 10.47 20.49 -1.69
N PHE A 28 9.41 19.71 -1.87
CA PHE A 28 8.53 19.33 -0.79
C PHE A 28 9.32 18.45 0.17
N GLY A 29 10.01 19.07 1.10
CA GLY A 29 10.63 18.37 2.22
C GLY A 29 9.56 17.52 2.92
N ALA A 30 9.84 16.25 3.14
CA ALA A 30 8.89 15.37 3.77
C ALA A 30 8.47 15.93 5.14
N THR A 31 7.20 16.28 5.25
CA THR A 31 6.63 16.88 6.46
C THR A 31 6.70 15.88 7.61
N LYS A 32 7.29 16.30 8.73
CA LYS A 32 7.27 15.53 9.98
C LYS A 32 6.10 16.00 10.83
N VAL A 33 5.32 15.06 11.35
CA VAL A 33 4.15 15.36 12.19
C VAL A 33 4.16 14.54 13.47
N ASP A 34 3.41 14.99 14.45
CA ASP A 34 3.10 14.19 15.64
C ASP A 34 2.39 12.88 15.23
N PRO A 35 2.80 11.71 15.77
CA PRO A 35 2.21 10.42 15.41
C PRO A 35 0.71 10.32 15.71
N LEU A 36 0.23 10.90 16.81
CA LEU A 36 -1.19 10.89 17.15
C LEU A 36 -2.01 11.75 16.18
N ARG A 37 -1.43 12.86 15.69
CA ARG A 37 -2.06 13.67 14.64
C ARG A 37 -2.22 12.86 13.35
N LEU A 38 -1.20 12.09 12.95
CA LEU A 38 -1.29 11.24 11.77
C LEU A 38 -2.33 10.12 11.96
N LEU A 39 -2.33 9.45 13.11
CA LEU A 39 -3.33 8.43 13.46
C LEU A 39 -4.75 9.01 13.42
N ASN A 40 -4.96 10.21 13.96
CA ASN A 40 -6.27 10.86 13.98
C ASN A 40 -6.77 11.28 12.58
N SER A 41 -5.87 11.40 11.60
CA SER A 41 -6.23 11.69 10.21
C SER A 41 -6.66 10.45 9.42
N LEU A 42 -6.46 9.24 9.95
CA LEU A 42 -6.91 8.01 9.30
C LEU A 42 -8.44 7.85 9.44
N PRO A 43 -9.14 7.42 8.39
CA PRO A 43 -10.54 7.08 8.48
C PRO A 43 -10.75 5.92 9.46
N VAL A 44 -11.89 5.92 10.15
CA VAL A 44 -12.31 4.82 11.02
C VAL A 44 -13.45 4.09 10.32
N SER A 45 -13.33 2.78 10.16
CA SER A 45 -14.34 1.94 9.52
C SER A 45 -14.29 0.53 10.09
N ASN A 46 -15.40 -0.18 10.05
CA ASN A 46 -15.40 -1.62 10.29
C ASN A 46 -14.63 -2.32 9.16
N GLU A 47 -14.03 -3.43 9.48
CA GLU A 47 -13.34 -4.29 8.54
C GLU A 47 -14.30 -5.04 7.62
N VAL A 48 -13.83 -5.32 6.39
CA VAL A 48 -14.52 -6.18 5.43
C VAL A 48 -13.70 -7.46 5.30
N THR A 49 -14.06 -8.48 6.05
CA THR A 49 -13.28 -9.73 6.16
C THR A 49 -13.57 -10.75 5.08
N SER A 50 -14.66 -10.58 4.31
CA SER A 50 -15.05 -11.50 3.24
C SER A 50 -14.33 -11.22 1.91
N GLY A 51 -14.21 -12.25 1.07
CA GLY A 51 -13.69 -12.13 -0.31
C GLY A 51 -12.18 -11.97 -0.43
N TYR A 52 -11.43 -12.02 0.66
CA TYR A 52 -9.97 -11.98 0.60
C TYR A 52 -9.41 -13.23 -0.09
N ASN A 53 -8.54 -12.99 -1.05
CA ASN A 53 -7.65 -13.99 -1.59
C ASN A 53 -6.27 -13.36 -1.78
N ARG A 54 -5.22 -13.99 -1.27
CA ARG A 54 -3.85 -13.51 -1.37
C ARG A 54 -3.40 -13.32 -2.82
N ASP A 55 -3.88 -14.15 -3.74
CA ASP A 55 -3.50 -14.11 -5.16
C ASP A 55 -4.03 -12.85 -5.89
N LEU A 56 -4.98 -12.13 -5.28
CA LEU A 56 -5.41 -10.81 -5.77
C LEU A 56 -4.32 -9.73 -5.62
N PHE A 57 -3.31 -10.00 -4.80
CA PHE A 57 -2.15 -9.14 -4.58
C PHE A 57 -0.92 -9.78 -5.19
N ARG A 58 -0.66 -9.53 -6.47
CA ARG A 58 0.56 -10.04 -7.12
C ARG A 58 1.79 -9.36 -6.51
N HIS A 59 2.50 -10.08 -5.66
CA HIS A 59 3.70 -9.63 -4.97
C HIS A 59 4.96 -10.23 -5.61
N TRP A 60 6.09 -9.69 -5.26
CA TRP A 60 7.42 -10.03 -5.80
C TRP A 60 7.49 -9.84 -7.32
N SER A 61 6.92 -8.73 -7.78
CA SER A 61 7.00 -8.32 -9.18
C SER A 61 8.20 -7.38 -9.37
N ASP A 62 8.85 -7.47 -10.52
CA ASP A 62 9.73 -6.44 -11.04
C ASP A 62 8.85 -5.36 -11.69
N LEU A 63 8.58 -4.26 -10.98
CA LEU A 63 7.66 -3.21 -11.45
C LEU A 63 8.37 -2.08 -12.21
N ASP A 64 9.65 -1.89 -12.02
CA ASP A 64 10.45 -0.85 -12.68
C ASP A 64 11.31 -1.40 -13.82
N SER A 65 11.28 -2.74 -14.01
CA SER A 65 11.95 -3.46 -15.11
C SER A 65 13.47 -3.33 -15.06
N ASP A 66 14.05 -3.29 -13.85
CA ASP A 66 15.50 -3.29 -13.66
C ASP A 66 16.11 -4.70 -13.62
N GLY A 67 15.26 -5.73 -13.63
CA GLY A 67 15.59 -7.15 -13.62
C GLY A 67 15.60 -7.77 -12.23
N CYS A 68 15.34 -7.01 -11.16
CA CYS A 68 15.23 -7.47 -9.80
C CYS A 68 13.75 -7.51 -9.35
N ASP A 69 13.33 -8.56 -8.67
CA ASP A 69 12.02 -8.56 -8.04
C ASP A 69 12.01 -7.73 -6.75
N THR A 70 10.82 -7.32 -6.32
CA THR A 70 10.65 -6.51 -5.12
C THR A 70 11.28 -7.14 -3.86
N ARG A 71 11.29 -8.48 -3.73
CA ARG A 71 11.94 -9.14 -2.61
C ARG A 71 13.46 -8.94 -2.63
N GLU A 72 14.08 -9.07 -3.81
CA GLU A 72 15.52 -8.87 -4.00
C GLU A 72 15.91 -7.43 -3.70
N GLU A 73 15.12 -6.47 -4.16
CA GLU A 73 15.35 -5.05 -3.91
C GLU A 73 15.28 -4.69 -2.42
N VAL A 74 14.30 -5.22 -1.67
CA VAL A 74 14.22 -4.99 -0.23
C VAL A 74 15.43 -5.60 0.49
N LEU A 75 15.85 -6.81 0.11
CA LEU A 75 17.06 -7.43 0.67
C LEU A 75 18.33 -6.61 0.36
N ILE A 76 18.41 -6.04 -0.84
CA ILE A 76 19.51 -5.14 -1.22
C ILE A 76 19.46 -3.86 -0.39
N ALA A 77 18.29 -3.23 -0.25
CA ALA A 77 18.13 -1.97 0.46
C ALA A 77 18.42 -2.09 1.97
N GLU A 78 17.99 -3.20 2.59
CA GLU A 78 18.07 -3.37 4.05
C GLU A 78 19.30 -4.13 4.56
N ARG A 79 20.22 -4.51 3.67
CA ARG A 79 21.46 -5.12 4.12
C ARG A 79 22.29 -4.17 4.99
N VAL A 80 22.79 -4.66 6.09
CA VAL A 80 23.77 -3.94 6.94
C VAL A 80 25.16 -3.99 6.34
N SER A 81 25.49 -5.11 5.70
CA SER A 81 26.77 -5.32 5.01
C SER A 81 26.58 -6.26 3.81
N GLY A 82 27.65 -6.44 3.02
CA GLY A 82 27.69 -7.29 1.85
C GLY A 82 27.78 -6.51 0.53
N LYS A 83 28.12 -7.22 -0.53
CA LYS A 83 28.26 -6.67 -1.89
C LYS A 83 27.05 -7.05 -2.74
N VAL A 84 26.58 -6.13 -3.55
CA VAL A 84 25.51 -6.40 -4.52
C VAL A 84 26.15 -6.91 -5.81
N SER A 85 25.61 -8.00 -6.35
CA SER A 85 26.01 -8.58 -7.64
C SER A 85 24.73 -8.98 -8.39
N GLY A 86 24.37 -8.21 -9.40
CA GLY A 86 23.02 -8.27 -9.98
C GLY A 86 21.98 -8.04 -8.90
N CYS A 87 20.95 -8.86 -8.82
CA CYS A 87 19.89 -8.77 -7.82
C CYS A 87 20.20 -9.51 -6.50
N LYS A 88 21.45 -9.96 -6.29
CA LYS A 88 21.83 -10.72 -5.10
C LYS A 88 22.79 -9.96 -4.20
N VAL A 89 22.65 -10.18 -2.90
CA VAL A 89 23.61 -9.73 -1.91
C VAL A 89 24.55 -10.88 -1.55
N VAL A 90 25.85 -10.70 -1.85
CA VAL A 90 26.91 -11.66 -1.52
C VAL A 90 27.52 -11.30 -0.18
N ASN A 91 27.64 -12.28 0.72
CA ASN A 91 28.16 -12.10 2.10
C ASN A 91 27.41 -10.99 2.84
N GLY A 92 26.08 -10.97 2.69
CA GLY A 92 25.19 -9.99 3.32
C GLY A 92 24.97 -10.26 4.80
N THR A 93 24.59 -9.22 5.52
CA THR A 93 24.07 -9.30 6.90
C THR A 93 22.83 -8.47 7.00
N TRP A 94 21.79 -9.01 7.65
CA TRP A 94 20.50 -8.35 7.90
C TRP A 94 20.15 -8.39 9.38
N VAL A 95 19.38 -7.41 9.84
CA VAL A 95 18.91 -7.30 11.23
C VAL A 95 17.41 -7.08 11.24
N SER A 96 16.68 -8.02 11.84
CA SER A 96 15.23 -7.92 11.99
C SER A 96 14.82 -6.77 12.93
N GLN A 97 13.95 -5.92 12.44
CA GLN A 97 13.38 -4.82 13.23
C GLN A 97 12.35 -5.31 14.28
N TYR A 98 11.84 -6.54 14.15
CA TYR A 98 10.80 -7.06 15.04
C TYR A 98 11.35 -7.66 16.33
N ASP A 99 12.51 -8.28 16.28
CA ASP A 99 13.09 -9.04 17.41
C ASP A 99 14.62 -8.84 17.59
N GLY A 100 15.26 -8.10 16.68
CA GLY A 100 16.70 -7.88 16.72
C GLY A 100 17.54 -9.06 16.20
N ALA A 101 16.91 -10.11 15.66
CA ALA A 101 17.65 -11.25 15.11
C ALA A 101 18.59 -10.81 13.97
N VAL A 102 19.77 -11.40 13.92
CA VAL A 102 20.79 -11.14 12.91
C VAL A 102 21.00 -12.39 12.07
N THR A 103 21.10 -12.23 10.74
CA THR A 103 21.40 -13.35 9.84
C THR A 103 22.38 -12.93 8.75
N THR A 104 23.20 -13.88 8.32
CA THR A 104 24.02 -13.78 7.12
C THR A 104 23.43 -14.59 5.94
N ASN A 105 22.32 -15.29 6.18
CA ASN A 105 21.59 -16.04 5.18
C ASN A 105 20.21 -15.42 4.93
N ALA A 106 20.02 -14.79 3.77
CA ALA A 106 18.78 -14.13 3.40
C ALA A 106 17.54 -15.07 3.41
N THR A 107 17.72 -16.40 3.31
CA THR A 107 16.60 -17.36 3.37
C THR A 107 15.99 -17.51 4.76
N ASN A 108 16.69 -17.05 5.80
CA ASN A 108 16.19 -17.03 7.18
C ASN A 108 15.24 -15.85 7.45
N PHE A 109 15.20 -14.89 6.52
CA PHE A 109 14.36 -13.72 6.63
C PHE A 109 13.24 -13.77 5.56
N ASP A 110 12.05 -13.38 5.98
CA ASP A 110 10.94 -13.08 5.09
C ASP A 110 10.93 -11.58 4.80
N ILE A 111 10.41 -11.19 3.63
CA ILE A 111 10.01 -9.80 3.41
C ILE A 111 8.56 -9.68 3.84
N ASP A 112 8.35 -8.86 4.85
CA ASP A 112 7.03 -8.62 5.43
C ASP A 112 6.38 -7.37 4.84
N HIS A 113 5.11 -7.48 4.49
CA HIS A 113 4.25 -6.34 4.27
C HIS A 113 3.91 -5.75 5.64
N PHE A 114 4.40 -4.54 5.93
CA PHE A 114 4.25 -3.91 7.24
C PHE A 114 2.79 -3.90 7.69
N VAL A 115 1.87 -3.49 6.82
CA VAL A 115 0.44 -3.78 6.90
C VAL A 115 0.18 -5.01 6.03
N PRO A 116 -0.21 -6.16 6.61
CA PRO A 116 -0.44 -7.40 5.88
C PRO A 116 -1.42 -7.24 4.73
N LEU A 117 -1.30 -8.07 3.70
CA LEU A 117 -2.20 -8.02 2.53
C LEU A 117 -3.68 -8.22 2.93
N LYS A 118 -3.93 -9.13 3.87
CA LYS A 118 -5.27 -9.35 4.43
C LYS A 118 -5.77 -8.12 5.17
N GLU A 119 -4.96 -7.56 6.04
CA GLU A 119 -5.27 -6.35 6.78
C GLU A 119 -5.53 -5.15 5.85
N ALA A 120 -4.74 -5.01 4.78
CA ALA A 120 -4.99 -4.01 3.77
C ALA A 120 -6.35 -4.23 3.07
N TRP A 121 -6.69 -5.50 2.75
CA TRP A 121 -8.00 -5.86 2.23
C TRP A 121 -9.09 -5.42 3.17
N ASP A 122 -9.06 -5.86 4.42
CA ASP A 122 -10.06 -5.60 5.44
C ASP A 122 -10.27 -4.10 5.67
N SER A 123 -9.20 -3.32 5.57
CA SER A 123 -9.20 -1.87 5.79
C SER A 123 -9.40 -1.01 4.54
N GLY A 124 -9.78 -1.62 3.39
CA GLY A 124 -10.24 -0.86 2.22
C GLY A 124 -9.70 -1.28 0.86
N ALA A 125 -8.65 -2.14 0.79
CA ALA A 125 -8.07 -2.56 -0.48
C ALA A 125 -8.99 -3.51 -1.28
N TRP A 126 -10.04 -4.04 -0.68
CA TRP A 126 -11.08 -4.80 -1.38
C TRP A 126 -11.73 -4.00 -2.52
N ARG A 127 -11.79 -2.67 -2.40
CA ARG A 127 -12.31 -1.77 -3.43
C ARG A 127 -11.32 -1.48 -4.56
N TRP A 128 -10.03 -1.76 -4.38
CA TRP A 128 -9.02 -1.39 -5.35
C TRP A 128 -9.09 -2.26 -6.61
N ASP A 129 -8.64 -1.71 -7.73
CA ASP A 129 -8.36 -2.50 -8.92
C ASP A 129 -7.12 -3.40 -8.71
N SER A 130 -6.95 -4.37 -9.60
CA SER A 130 -5.84 -5.34 -9.51
C SER A 130 -4.47 -4.67 -9.59
N SER A 131 -4.35 -3.60 -10.37
CA SER A 131 -3.09 -2.87 -10.53
C SER A 131 -2.71 -2.10 -9.26
N THR A 132 -3.69 -1.55 -8.55
CA THR A 132 -3.47 -0.88 -7.27
C THR A 132 -3.07 -1.87 -6.19
N ARG A 133 -3.73 -3.05 -6.12
CA ARG A 133 -3.33 -4.13 -5.20
C ARG A 133 -1.91 -4.63 -5.48
N GLN A 134 -1.53 -4.77 -6.76
CA GLN A 134 -0.17 -5.14 -7.14
C GLN A 134 0.85 -4.07 -6.71
N ARG A 135 0.57 -2.78 -6.93
CA ARG A 135 1.46 -1.69 -6.47
C ARG A 135 1.58 -1.62 -4.95
N PHE A 136 0.52 -1.91 -4.21
CA PHE A 136 0.58 -2.01 -2.74
C PHE A 136 1.51 -3.15 -2.31
N ALA A 137 1.33 -4.32 -2.91
CA ALA A 137 2.11 -5.51 -2.59
C ALA A 137 3.61 -5.41 -2.95
N ASN A 138 3.98 -4.42 -3.77
CA ASN A 138 5.35 -4.18 -4.23
C ASN A 138 5.77 -2.72 -3.97
N ASP A 139 5.35 -2.11 -2.87
CA ASP A 139 5.56 -0.69 -2.61
C ASP A 139 6.98 -0.39 -2.13
N LEU A 140 7.87 -0.09 -3.04
CA LEU A 140 9.23 0.42 -2.77
C LEU A 140 9.28 1.94 -2.57
N GLY A 141 8.20 2.65 -2.84
CA GLY A 141 8.11 4.11 -2.69
C GLY A 141 8.04 4.61 -1.25
N TYR A 142 7.97 3.70 -0.29
CA TYR A 142 8.07 3.98 1.14
C TYR A 142 8.84 2.85 1.84
N ALA A 143 10.06 3.14 2.25
CA ALA A 143 11.00 2.15 2.80
C ALA A 143 10.47 1.32 3.98
N LEU A 144 9.37 1.75 4.62
CA LEU A 144 8.72 1.02 5.72
C LEU A 144 7.43 0.32 5.27
N ALA A 145 7.15 0.22 3.95
CA ALA A 145 6.02 -0.58 3.47
C ALA A 145 6.35 -2.07 3.46
N LEU A 146 7.59 -2.39 3.10
CA LEU A 146 8.14 -3.74 3.02
C LEU A 146 9.45 -3.79 3.79
N ILE A 147 9.66 -4.79 4.64
CA ILE A 147 10.88 -4.93 5.44
C ILE A 147 11.36 -6.38 5.54
N ALA A 148 12.68 -6.54 5.65
CA ALA A 148 13.30 -7.84 5.91
C ALA A 148 13.28 -8.13 7.43
N VAL A 149 12.62 -9.20 7.82
CA VAL A 149 12.47 -9.60 9.24
C VAL A 149 12.69 -11.09 9.40
N SER A 150 12.95 -11.51 10.65
CA SER A 150 13.06 -12.95 10.94
C SER A 150 11.77 -13.68 10.55
N ALA A 151 11.90 -14.83 9.91
CA ALA A 151 10.76 -15.64 9.48
C ALA A 151 9.87 -16.05 10.67
N SER A 152 10.45 -16.26 11.87
CA SER A 152 9.70 -16.57 13.09
C SER A 152 8.77 -15.44 13.51
N SER A 153 9.28 -14.20 13.55
CA SER A 153 8.48 -13.02 13.92
C SER A 153 7.43 -12.72 12.86
N ASN A 154 7.77 -12.85 11.56
CA ASN A 154 6.81 -12.64 10.46
C ASN A 154 5.64 -13.63 10.55
N ARG A 155 5.93 -14.92 10.71
CA ARG A 155 4.89 -15.95 10.85
C ARG A 155 4.10 -15.82 12.14
N SER A 156 4.75 -15.38 13.23
CA SER A 156 4.06 -15.02 14.47
C SER A 156 3.11 -13.83 14.28
N LYS A 157 3.45 -12.86 13.46
CA LYS A 157 2.58 -11.73 13.13
C LYS A 157 1.38 -12.20 12.30
N GLY A 158 1.63 -12.93 11.21
CA GLY A 158 0.58 -13.31 10.26
C GLY A 158 -0.17 -12.09 9.73
N ASP A 159 -1.49 -12.19 9.68
CA ASP A 159 -2.36 -11.13 9.17
C ASP A 159 -2.85 -10.15 10.25
N ARG A 160 -2.35 -10.29 11.50
CA ARG A 160 -2.85 -9.55 12.67
C ARG A 160 -2.46 -8.07 12.66
N ASP A 161 -3.38 -7.25 13.14
CA ASP A 161 -3.21 -5.83 13.40
C ASP A 161 -2.47 -5.55 14.73
N PRO A 162 -2.13 -4.30 15.06
CA PRO A 162 -1.48 -3.94 16.33
C PRO A 162 -2.28 -4.22 17.59
N ALA A 163 -3.59 -4.44 17.51
CA ALA A 163 -4.39 -4.82 18.68
C ALA A 163 -4.12 -6.27 19.10
N ASP A 164 -3.79 -7.14 18.14
CA ASP A 164 -3.60 -8.57 18.37
C ASP A 164 -2.12 -9.00 18.33
N TRP A 165 -1.25 -8.22 17.68
CA TRP A 165 0.16 -8.52 17.64
C TRP A 165 1.04 -7.28 17.63
N MET A 166 2.12 -7.33 18.38
CA MET A 166 3.16 -6.31 18.39
C MET A 166 4.54 -6.97 18.46
N PRO A 167 5.55 -6.42 17.76
CA PRO A 167 6.90 -6.95 17.86
C PRO A 167 7.46 -6.82 19.27
N SER A 168 8.42 -7.69 19.64
CA SER A 168 9.12 -7.61 20.90
C SER A 168 10.05 -6.39 20.98
N ALA A 169 10.63 -5.98 19.84
CA ALA A 169 11.50 -4.81 19.73
C ALA A 169 10.84 -3.67 18.94
N LYS A 170 11.37 -2.47 19.10
CA LYS A 170 11.06 -1.27 18.28
C LYS A 170 9.55 -0.97 18.11
N ARG A 171 8.75 -1.20 19.14
CA ARG A 171 7.28 -1.03 19.13
C ARG A 171 6.82 0.35 18.63
N CYS A 172 7.54 1.42 19.01
CA CYS A 172 7.24 2.77 18.54
C CYS A 172 7.49 2.94 17.03
N LEU A 173 8.58 2.35 16.52
CA LEU A 173 8.83 2.34 15.07
C LEU A 173 7.72 1.58 14.36
N TYR A 174 7.34 0.42 14.88
CA TYR A 174 6.26 -0.39 14.32
C TYR A 174 4.95 0.38 14.22
N ALA A 175 4.48 0.99 15.31
CA ALA A 175 3.23 1.76 15.30
C ALA A 175 3.29 2.98 14.37
N LYS A 176 4.42 3.69 14.31
CA LYS A 176 4.62 4.82 13.39
C LYS A 176 4.63 4.40 11.93
N SER A 177 5.27 3.28 11.61
CA SER A 177 5.31 2.74 10.25
C SER A 177 3.95 2.26 9.80
N TRP A 178 3.22 1.57 10.67
CA TRP A 178 1.86 1.09 10.42
C TRP A 178 0.92 2.22 10.00
N ILE A 179 0.84 3.29 10.81
CA ILE A 179 0.01 4.45 10.47
C ILE A 179 0.51 5.17 9.22
N GLY A 180 1.80 5.14 8.95
CA GLY A 180 2.40 5.69 7.74
C GLY A 180 1.95 4.95 6.48
N VAL A 181 1.98 3.61 6.50
CA VAL A 181 1.50 2.77 5.38
C VAL A 181 -0.01 2.96 5.18
N LYS A 182 -0.81 2.88 6.24
CA LYS A 182 -2.26 3.12 6.14
C LYS A 182 -2.57 4.52 5.61
N PHE A 183 -1.86 5.55 6.07
CA PHE A 183 -1.97 6.89 5.53
C PHE A 183 -1.64 6.91 4.04
N ARG A 184 -0.49 6.40 3.64
CA ARG A 184 -0.02 6.40 2.25
C ARG A 184 -1.06 5.80 1.30
N TRP A 185 -1.69 4.70 1.69
CA TRP A 185 -2.62 3.93 0.89
C TRP A 185 -4.10 4.22 1.15
N ARG A 186 -4.42 5.25 1.96
CA ARG A 186 -5.80 5.64 2.31
C ARG A 186 -6.62 4.52 2.94
N LEU A 187 -5.96 3.62 3.65
CA LEU A 187 -6.60 2.55 4.40
C LEU A 187 -7.22 3.10 5.69
N SER A 188 -8.29 2.48 6.14
CA SER A 188 -8.92 2.78 7.42
C SER A 188 -8.23 2.05 8.57
N VAL A 189 -8.59 2.43 9.77
CA VAL A 189 -8.36 1.67 11.01
C VAL A 189 -9.71 1.33 11.61
N ASP A 190 -9.84 0.17 12.26
CA ASP A 190 -10.99 -0.08 13.10
C ASP A 190 -10.86 0.60 14.48
N ALA A 191 -11.91 0.54 15.28
CA ALA A 191 -11.93 1.20 16.59
C ALA A 191 -10.95 0.57 17.59
N ARG A 192 -10.76 -0.76 17.55
CA ARG A 192 -9.88 -1.53 18.43
C ARG A 192 -8.41 -1.27 18.06
N GLU A 193 -8.08 -1.38 16.78
CA GLU A 193 -6.77 -1.04 16.23
C GLU A 193 -6.39 0.40 16.57
N LYS A 194 -7.29 1.36 16.33
CA LYS A 194 -7.05 2.79 16.64
C LYS A 194 -6.78 3.03 18.11
N SER A 195 -7.54 2.39 18.99
CA SER A 195 -7.36 2.49 20.45
C SER A 195 -5.99 1.97 20.87
N LYS A 196 -5.59 0.81 20.34
CA LYS A 196 -4.28 0.21 20.63
C LYS A 196 -3.13 1.06 20.11
N LEU A 197 -3.23 1.53 18.87
CA LEU A 197 -2.23 2.42 18.29
C LEU A 197 -2.09 3.72 19.10
N ARG A 198 -3.20 4.30 19.56
CA ARG A 198 -3.18 5.49 20.41
C ARG A 198 -2.45 5.24 21.73
N GLN A 199 -2.72 4.10 22.38
CA GLN A 199 -2.04 3.70 23.61
C GLN A 199 -0.52 3.59 23.40
N ILE A 200 -0.09 2.97 22.31
CA ILE A 200 1.33 2.78 22.01
C ILE A 200 1.98 4.11 21.67
N LEU A 201 1.41 4.86 20.75
CA LEU A 201 1.97 6.11 20.23
C LEU A 201 2.01 7.22 21.31
N GLY A 202 1.09 7.20 22.26
CA GLY A 202 1.10 8.13 23.41
C GLY A 202 2.33 8.00 24.30
N ASN A 203 3.00 6.84 24.27
CA ASN A 203 4.25 6.57 24.97
C ASN A 203 5.50 6.71 24.08
N CYS A 204 5.34 7.14 22.84
CA CYS A 204 6.44 7.23 21.87
C CYS A 204 6.88 8.69 21.69
N THR A 205 8.17 8.92 21.79
CA THR A 205 8.76 10.25 21.52
C THR A 205 9.04 10.48 20.04
N GLY A 206 9.18 11.75 19.66
CA GLY A 206 9.57 12.19 18.33
C GLY A 206 8.45 12.09 17.29
N THR A 207 8.73 12.53 16.08
CA THR A 207 7.79 12.67 14.97
C THR A 207 7.78 11.45 14.05
N VAL A 208 6.81 11.42 13.13
CA VAL A 208 6.77 10.52 11.98
C VAL A 208 6.93 11.33 10.70
N LYS A 209 7.76 10.81 9.79
CA LYS A 209 7.86 11.35 8.44
C LYS A 209 6.62 10.90 7.65
N VAL A 210 5.80 11.86 7.22
CA VAL A 210 4.60 11.53 6.44
C VAL A 210 5.01 11.08 5.04
N PRO A 211 4.68 9.85 4.62
CA PRO A 211 4.98 9.42 3.28
C PRO A 211 4.06 10.12 2.26
N PRO A 212 4.49 10.27 1.01
CA PRO A 212 3.61 10.73 -0.05
C PRO A 212 2.47 9.72 -0.26
N ARG A 213 1.28 10.24 -0.60
CA ARG A 213 0.14 9.39 -0.95
C ARG A 213 0.44 8.57 -2.20
N ALA A 214 0.14 7.29 -2.15
CA ALA A 214 0.14 6.46 -3.34
C ALA A 214 -1.08 6.77 -4.22
N SER A 215 -0.94 6.58 -5.52
CA SER A 215 -2.08 6.60 -6.44
C SER A 215 -2.92 5.35 -6.24
N THR A 216 -4.21 5.54 -5.97
CA THR A 216 -5.17 4.44 -5.79
C THR A 216 -6.28 4.58 -6.81
N ALA A 217 -6.60 3.50 -7.51
CA ALA A 217 -7.78 3.39 -8.36
C ALA A 217 -8.74 2.36 -7.76
N ILE A 218 -10.02 2.68 -7.81
CA ILE A 218 -11.09 1.79 -7.36
C ILE A 218 -11.50 0.95 -8.55
N SER A 219 -11.74 -0.34 -8.34
CA SER A 219 -12.34 -1.18 -9.36
C SER A 219 -13.69 -0.58 -9.76
N THR A 220 -13.85 -0.27 -11.03
CA THR A 220 -15.14 0.19 -11.56
C THR A 220 -16.16 -0.95 -11.66
N ASN A 221 -15.72 -2.18 -11.44
CA ASN A 221 -16.61 -3.31 -11.21
C ASN A 221 -17.14 -3.20 -9.78
N THR A 222 -18.25 -2.57 -9.68
CA THR A 222 -19.19 -2.34 -8.59
C THR A 222 -19.05 -3.26 -7.38
N GLN A 223 -18.92 -2.59 -6.23
CA GLN A 223 -19.46 -2.96 -4.93
C GLN A 223 -20.70 -3.87 -5.06
N PRO A 224 -20.86 -4.88 -4.19
CA PRO A 224 -22.17 -5.44 -3.96
C PRO A 224 -23.07 -4.34 -3.36
N SER A 225 -23.80 -3.67 -4.21
CA SER A 225 -24.80 -2.68 -3.80
C SER A 225 -25.97 -3.43 -3.17
N SER A 226 -26.21 -3.21 -1.89
CA SER A 226 -27.55 -3.31 -1.32
C SER A 226 -28.45 -2.29 -2.06
N GLY A 227 -29.06 -2.70 -3.14
CA GLY A 227 -29.90 -1.83 -3.95
C GLY A 227 -30.47 -2.58 -5.14
N SER A 228 -31.70 -3.04 -4.99
CA SER A 228 -32.60 -3.54 -6.02
C SER A 228 -32.37 -2.89 -7.40
N ASN A 229 -31.72 -3.61 -8.31
CA ASN A 229 -31.93 -3.47 -9.74
C ASN A 229 -31.65 -4.82 -10.42
N THR A 230 -32.61 -5.30 -11.19
CA THR A 230 -32.70 -6.56 -11.87
C THR A 230 -31.63 -6.77 -12.96
N LYS A 231 -30.35 -6.81 -12.58
CA LYS A 231 -29.27 -7.37 -13.40
C LYS A 231 -28.66 -8.52 -12.65
N THR A 232 -28.82 -9.71 -13.18
CA THR A 232 -28.17 -10.92 -12.69
C THR A 232 -26.64 -10.81 -12.83
N ASP A 233 -25.92 -11.37 -11.86
CA ASP A 233 -24.48 -11.49 -11.91
C ASP A 233 -24.02 -12.38 -13.07
N PRO A 234 -22.77 -12.30 -13.52
CA PRO A 234 -22.24 -13.24 -14.50
C PRO A 234 -22.32 -14.68 -13.99
N ARG A 235 -22.83 -15.60 -14.80
CA ARG A 235 -22.93 -17.01 -14.43
C ARG A 235 -21.56 -17.69 -14.51
N PHE A 236 -21.11 -18.25 -13.38
CA PHE A 236 -19.89 -19.02 -13.28
C PHE A 236 -20.19 -20.53 -13.31
N SER A 237 -19.22 -21.33 -13.74
CA SER A 237 -19.38 -22.79 -13.83
C SER A 237 -19.45 -23.46 -12.45
N THR A 238 -18.93 -22.82 -11.42
CA THR A 238 -18.92 -23.34 -10.03
C THR A 238 -19.06 -22.20 -9.02
N CYS A 239 -19.54 -22.52 -7.80
CA CYS A 239 -19.52 -21.58 -6.67
C CYS A 239 -18.10 -21.05 -6.37
N GLY A 240 -17.09 -21.93 -6.39
CA GLY A 240 -15.71 -21.52 -6.18
C GLY A 240 -15.23 -20.47 -7.20
N ALA A 241 -15.64 -20.61 -8.47
CA ALA A 241 -15.33 -19.61 -9.48
C ALA A 241 -16.10 -18.29 -9.27
N ALA A 242 -17.36 -18.33 -8.84
CA ALA A 242 -18.15 -17.15 -8.49
C ALA A 242 -17.50 -16.41 -7.31
N ILE A 243 -17.20 -17.12 -6.22
CA ILE A 243 -16.55 -16.55 -5.02
C ILE A 243 -15.18 -15.95 -5.39
N SER A 244 -14.37 -16.67 -6.18
CA SER A 244 -13.06 -16.17 -6.63
C SER A 244 -13.15 -14.90 -7.48
N ALA A 245 -14.26 -14.70 -8.16
CA ALA A 245 -14.56 -13.49 -8.94
C ALA A 245 -15.25 -12.39 -8.11
N GLY A 246 -15.51 -12.63 -6.82
CA GLY A 246 -16.11 -11.66 -5.89
C GLY A 246 -17.65 -11.64 -5.91
N PHE A 247 -18.29 -12.73 -6.36
CA PHE A 247 -19.74 -12.89 -6.42
C PHE A 247 -20.23 -13.94 -5.42
N GLY A 248 -21.47 -13.76 -4.91
CA GLY A 248 -22.04 -14.58 -3.83
C GLY A 248 -21.61 -14.09 -2.44
N PRO A 249 -22.06 -14.71 -1.34
CA PRO A 249 -23.06 -15.78 -1.35
C PRO A 249 -24.44 -15.34 -1.84
N TYR A 250 -25.21 -16.25 -2.45
CA TYR A 250 -26.55 -15.98 -2.96
C TYR A 250 -27.63 -16.61 -2.07
N LYS A 251 -28.65 -15.84 -1.71
CA LYS A 251 -29.71 -16.24 -0.80
C LYS A 251 -30.98 -16.61 -1.56
N LYS A 252 -31.61 -17.68 -1.12
CA LYS A 252 -32.90 -18.14 -1.64
C LYS A 252 -33.96 -17.04 -1.54
N SER A 253 -34.72 -16.87 -2.60
CA SER A 253 -35.79 -15.85 -2.72
C SER A 253 -35.33 -14.38 -2.65
N VAL A 254 -34.04 -14.12 -2.61
CA VAL A 254 -33.42 -12.80 -2.64
C VAL A 254 -32.65 -12.60 -3.94
N ASP A 255 -31.74 -13.53 -4.21
CA ASP A 255 -30.85 -13.46 -5.36
C ASP A 255 -31.29 -14.45 -6.44
N PRO A 256 -31.55 -13.99 -7.67
CA PRO A 256 -31.96 -14.88 -8.77
C PRO A 256 -30.91 -15.92 -9.11
N GLU A 257 -29.62 -15.64 -8.83
CA GLU A 257 -28.46 -16.51 -9.04
C GLU A 257 -28.47 -17.73 -8.12
N TYR A 258 -29.18 -17.69 -6.99
CA TYR A 258 -29.33 -18.85 -6.09
C TYR A 258 -29.75 -20.12 -6.86
N SER A 259 -30.63 -19.97 -7.82
CA SER A 259 -31.12 -21.09 -8.65
C SER A 259 -30.09 -21.71 -9.59
N TRP A 260 -28.92 -21.07 -9.74
CA TRP A 260 -27.86 -21.55 -10.64
C TRP A 260 -26.93 -22.57 -9.99
N TYR A 261 -26.98 -22.67 -8.66
CA TYR A 261 -26.07 -23.49 -7.86
C TYR A 261 -26.86 -24.43 -6.95
N ILE A 262 -26.17 -25.45 -6.44
CA ILE A 262 -26.77 -26.47 -5.56
C ILE A 262 -26.54 -26.08 -4.11
N ASP A 263 -27.63 -25.85 -3.39
CA ASP A 263 -27.67 -25.70 -1.94
C ASP A 263 -27.59 -27.10 -1.32
N ARG A 264 -26.41 -27.48 -0.83
CA ARG A 264 -26.11 -28.86 -0.39
C ARG A 264 -26.56 -29.13 1.03
N ASP A 265 -26.54 -28.14 1.91
CA ASP A 265 -26.93 -28.26 3.31
C ASP A 265 -28.34 -27.73 3.58
N SER A 266 -28.97 -27.16 2.54
CA SER A 266 -30.35 -26.70 2.55
C SER A 266 -30.60 -25.55 3.56
N ASP A 267 -29.59 -24.71 3.78
CA ASP A 267 -29.69 -23.55 4.66
C ASP A 267 -30.27 -22.31 3.97
N GLY A 268 -30.46 -22.36 2.65
CA GLY A 268 -30.99 -21.27 1.84
C GLY A 268 -29.91 -20.31 1.33
N VAL A 269 -28.63 -20.67 1.41
CA VAL A 269 -27.49 -19.91 0.87
C VAL A 269 -26.68 -20.81 -0.05
N VAL A 270 -26.16 -20.26 -1.12
CA VAL A 270 -25.21 -20.95 -2.02
C VAL A 270 -24.00 -20.09 -2.27
N CYS A 271 -22.89 -20.72 -2.60
CA CYS A 271 -21.60 -20.03 -2.86
C CYS A 271 -21.10 -19.23 -1.63
N GLU A 272 -21.15 -19.85 -0.45
CA GLU A 272 -20.54 -19.36 0.77
C GLU A 272 -19.17 -19.98 1.04
#